data_7f0a40382294dc05d1040755bf170dff
#
_entry.id   7f0a40382294dc05d1040755bf170dff
#
_cell.length_a   1.000
_cell.length_b   1.000
_cell.length_c   1.000
_cell.angle_alpha   90.00
_cell.angle_beta   90.00
_cell.angle_gamma   90.00
#
_symmetry.space_group_name_H-M   'P 1'
#
loop_
_entity.id
_entity.type
_entity.pdbx_description
1 polymer ?
#
loop_
_entity_poly.entity_id
_entity_poly.type
_entity_poly.pdbx_seq_one_letter_code
_entity_poly.pdbx_strand_id
1 'polypeptide(L)'
;MQPWQQNYDAAGNIWLSALAALIPIVFFFLALTRLRMKGYVAGTAVVLLALGVALFFYQMPLASALAAAVYGFFYGLWPIAWVIFGAVFLYKVSVKTGQFDIIRASILSITQDQRLQLILVGFCLGAFLEGAAGFGAPVAITAALLVGLGFQPVYAAGLCLIANTAPVAFGAMGIPITVAAEVSGLSALSIGRVAGTQLSLIIIPVLLWVMFIMDGWRGVRQTWPAVLVAGSSFAVTQFLTAWLIGPELPNITSSIVSLVALTVFLKKWQPAYIFRFENGAGGEQAQGASAAQAPLTTGAIIKAWSPFIFLTVMVTLWSLAPFKALFAAGGALQGWVIKIPVPMLDQLVQKMPPVAAAPTAYGAVYVFNWFSAVGTAIVLAAVISILFLRLKPAAAWQTAGETLRELRLPIYSIGMVLAFAFVANYSGLSATLALALAHTGKAFSFFSPFLGWVGVFLTGSDTSANALFGALQATTAQQLGLPEVLTVAANTTGGVTGKMISPQSIAIATAAVGLAGRESDLFRFTVRHSLMFAAVIGVLTTLQAHVLTWTLPGN
;
A
#
# COMPACT_ATOMS: atom_id res chain seq x y z
N MET A 1 18.35 18.06 31.10
CA MET A 1 19.09 16.79 30.82
C MET A 1 20.01 17.05 29.63
N GLN A 2 21.24 16.53 29.64
CA GLN A 2 22.08 16.62 28.45
C GLN A 2 21.48 15.72 27.37
N PRO A 3 21.41 16.19 26.10
CA PRO A 3 20.91 15.38 24.99
C PRO A 3 21.80 14.15 24.78
N TRP A 4 21.16 13.00 24.55
CA TRP A 4 21.86 11.76 24.23
C TRP A 4 22.25 11.76 22.74
N GLN A 5 23.49 11.38 22.47
CA GLN A 5 24.06 11.38 21.11
C GLN A 5 24.00 9.99 20.52
N GLN A 6 23.50 9.86 19.30
CA GLN A 6 23.47 8.60 18.58
C GLN A 6 24.91 8.14 18.27
N ASN A 7 25.19 6.87 18.53
CA ASN A 7 26.44 6.21 18.15
C ASN A 7 26.16 5.13 17.11
N TYR A 8 26.61 5.32 15.86
CA TYR A 8 26.32 4.39 14.77
C TYR A 8 27.32 3.23 14.69
N ASP A 9 28.43 3.32 15.40
CA ASP A 9 29.47 2.29 15.48
C ASP A 9 29.72 1.86 16.92
N ALA A 10 28.66 1.39 17.57
CA ALA A 10 28.67 1.04 18.99
C ALA A 10 29.60 -0.15 19.33
N ALA A 11 29.94 -1.00 18.35
CA ALA A 11 30.87 -2.11 18.50
C ALA A 11 32.33 -1.77 18.09
N GLY A 12 32.62 -0.53 17.66
CA GLY A 12 33.93 -0.15 17.10
C GLY A 12 34.20 -0.78 15.73
N ASN A 13 33.18 -1.34 15.08
CA ASN A 13 33.19 -1.88 13.73
C ASN A 13 31.79 -1.81 13.15
N ILE A 14 31.62 -1.09 12.04
CA ILE A 14 30.31 -0.84 11.42
C ILE A 14 29.57 -2.13 11.06
N TRP A 15 30.29 -3.18 10.61
CA TRP A 15 29.69 -4.45 10.24
C TRP A 15 29.15 -5.22 11.45
N LEU A 16 29.88 -5.21 12.58
CA LEU A 16 29.41 -5.81 13.83
C LEU A 16 28.24 -5.01 14.40
N SER A 17 28.29 -3.70 14.33
CA SER A 17 27.19 -2.81 14.74
C SER A 17 25.95 -3.04 13.87
N ALA A 18 26.12 -3.23 12.55
CA ALA A 18 25.04 -3.56 11.62
C ALA A 18 24.45 -4.96 11.89
N LEU A 19 25.27 -5.95 12.25
CA LEU A 19 24.76 -7.27 12.66
C LEU A 19 23.88 -7.19 13.91
N ALA A 20 24.29 -6.40 14.91
CA ALA A 20 23.45 -6.17 16.08
C ALA A 20 22.14 -5.44 15.73
N ALA A 21 22.21 -4.44 14.85
CA ALA A 21 21.06 -3.72 14.34
C ALA A 21 20.09 -4.61 13.51
N LEU A 22 20.60 -5.64 12.85
CA LEU A 22 19.79 -6.61 12.10
C LEU A 22 19.00 -7.58 13.01
N ILE A 23 19.41 -7.77 14.27
CA ILE A 23 18.77 -8.77 15.17
C ILE A 23 17.25 -8.60 15.24
N PRO A 24 16.67 -7.42 15.55
CA PRO A 24 15.21 -7.27 15.61
C PRO A 24 14.55 -7.54 14.26
N ILE A 25 15.16 -7.11 13.16
CA ILE A 25 14.63 -7.27 11.79
C ILE A 25 14.60 -8.75 11.43
N VAL A 26 15.73 -9.45 11.57
CA VAL A 26 15.84 -10.89 11.30
C VAL A 26 14.89 -11.69 12.19
N PHE A 27 14.79 -11.33 13.47
CA PHE A 27 13.83 -11.95 14.38
C PHE A 27 12.39 -11.76 13.89
N PHE A 28 12.01 -10.54 13.48
CA PHE A 28 10.65 -10.28 12.98
C PHE A 28 10.30 -11.16 11.79
N PHE A 29 11.25 -11.34 10.86
CA PHE A 29 11.08 -12.21 9.72
C PHE A 29 10.97 -13.68 10.12
N LEU A 30 11.84 -14.17 11.00
CA LEU A 30 11.77 -15.53 11.53
C LEU A 30 10.47 -15.79 12.28
N ALA A 31 10.01 -14.80 13.08
CA ALA A 31 8.76 -14.87 13.81
C ALA A 31 7.55 -15.07 12.89
N LEU A 32 7.49 -14.34 11.77
CA LEU A 32 6.38 -14.45 10.82
C LEU A 32 6.47 -15.70 9.93
N THR A 33 7.68 -16.04 9.45
CA THR A 33 7.87 -17.12 8.44
C THR A 33 8.06 -18.49 9.07
N ARG A 34 9.06 -18.62 9.97
CA ARG A 34 9.45 -19.92 10.56
C ARG A 34 8.63 -20.28 11.78
N LEU A 35 8.44 -19.31 12.70
CA LEU A 35 7.68 -19.51 13.93
C LEU A 35 6.17 -19.34 13.73
N ARG A 36 5.75 -18.82 12.57
CA ARG A 36 4.33 -18.60 12.22
C ARG A 36 3.54 -17.83 13.29
N MET A 37 4.21 -16.89 13.95
CA MET A 37 3.59 -16.05 14.96
C MET A 37 2.54 -15.13 14.31
N LYS A 38 1.47 -14.83 15.05
CA LYS A 38 0.49 -13.84 14.60
C LYS A 38 1.16 -12.46 14.53
N GLY A 39 0.84 -11.64 13.53
CA GLY A 39 1.49 -10.35 13.26
C GLY A 39 1.57 -9.43 14.48
N TYR A 40 0.51 -9.35 15.28
CA TYR A 40 0.49 -8.53 16.49
C TYR A 40 1.44 -9.06 17.59
N VAL A 41 1.63 -10.39 17.69
CA VAL A 41 2.58 -11.00 18.65
C VAL A 41 4.01 -10.77 18.17
N ALA A 42 4.28 -11.01 16.87
CA ALA A 42 5.59 -10.75 16.27
C ALA A 42 5.98 -9.26 16.38
N GLY A 43 5.03 -8.35 16.12
CA GLY A 43 5.22 -6.90 16.28
C GLY A 43 5.56 -6.51 17.72
N THR A 44 4.87 -7.08 18.71
CA THR A 44 5.19 -6.83 20.12
C THR A 44 6.59 -7.35 20.49
N ALA A 45 6.91 -8.58 20.08
CA ALA A 45 8.20 -9.19 20.38
C ALA A 45 9.36 -8.42 19.73
N VAL A 46 9.20 -7.94 18.49
CA VAL A 46 10.24 -7.15 17.82
C VAL A 46 10.47 -5.80 18.48
N VAL A 47 9.41 -5.15 19.00
CA VAL A 47 9.58 -3.90 19.77
C VAL A 47 10.38 -4.15 21.04
N LEU A 48 10.06 -5.21 21.79
CA LEU A 48 10.80 -5.57 23.00
C LEU A 48 12.27 -5.88 22.69
N LEU A 49 12.54 -6.60 21.61
CA LEU A 49 13.90 -6.91 21.19
C LEU A 49 14.65 -5.65 20.72
N ALA A 50 14.00 -4.76 19.98
CA ALA A 50 14.58 -3.48 19.55
C ALA A 50 14.88 -2.56 20.75
N LEU A 51 13.99 -2.51 21.74
CA LEU A 51 14.26 -1.82 23.01
C LEU A 51 15.47 -2.43 23.71
N GLY A 52 15.58 -3.76 23.76
CA GLY A 52 16.77 -4.43 24.30
C GLY A 52 18.06 -4.02 23.59
N VAL A 53 18.06 -4.04 22.26
CA VAL A 53 19.21 -3.59 21.45
C VAL A 53 19.51 -2.11 21.68
N ALA A 54 18.48 -1.24 21.69
CA ALA A 54 18.64 0.20 21.95
C ALA A 54 19.25 0.49 23.33
N LEU A 55 18.80 -0.21 24.37
CA LEU A 55 19.25 0.00 25.75
C LEU A 55 20.64 -0.57 26.00
N PHE A 56 20.87 -1.84 25.65
CA PHE A 56 22.09 -2.55 26.04
C PHE A 56 23.23 -2.39 25.05
N PHE A 57 22.93 -2.27 23.76
CA PHE A 57 23.96 -2.14 22.74
C PHE A 57 24.24 -0.68 22.37
N TYR A 58 23.19 0.12 22.09
CA TYR A 58 23.33 1.54 21.76
C TYR A 58 23.37 2.46 22.99
N GLN A 59 23.12 1.93 24.20
CA GLN A 59 23.11 2.67 25.46
C GLN A 59 22.15 3.88 25.45
N MET A 60 21.04 3.76 24.73
CA MET A 60 20.01 4.78 24.72
C MET A 60 19.33 4.87 26.10
N PRO A 61 19.07 6.07 26.66
CA PRO A 61 18.34 6.20 27.91
C PRO A 61 16.98 5.52 27.89
N LEU A 62 16.64 4.74 28.94
CA LEU A 62 15.38 3.99 29.00
C LEU A 62 14.15 4.87 28.77
N ALA A 63 14.12 6.07 29.37
CA ALA A 63 13.01 6.99 29.22
C ALA A 63 12.81 7.42 27.76
N SER A 64 13.90 7.71 27.03
CA SER A 64 13.86 8.09 25.61
C SER A 64 13.48 6.91 24.72
N ALA A 65 13.98 5.70 25.01
CA ALA A 65 13.64 4.49 24.27
C ALA A 65 12.15 4.14 24.40
N LEU A 66 11.60 4.20 25.61
CA LEU A 66 10.17 3.99 25.86
C LEU A 66 9.32 5.09 25.24
N ALA A 67 9.75 6.36 25.34
CA ALA A 67 9.06 7.48 24.70
C ALA A 67 9.00 7.32 23.18
N ALA A 68 10.08 6.85 22.54
CA ALA A 68 10.09 6.56 21.10
C ALA A 68 9.10 5.43 20.74
N ALA A 69 9.05 4.35 21.52
CA ALA A 69 8.10 3.26 21.30
C ALA A 69 6.64 3.73 21.44
N VAL A 70 6.34 4.49 22.50
CA VAL A 70 5.00 5.05 22.74
C VAL A 70 4.61 6.04 21.63
N TYR A 71 5.53 6.92 21.23
CA TYR A 71 5.31 7.87 20.15
C TYR A 71 4.95 7.14 18.85
N GLY A 72 5.75 6.16 18.43
CA GLY A 72 5.47 5.38 17.24
C GLY A 72 4.15 4.61 17.31
N PHE A 73 3.81 4.03 18.47
CA PHE A 73 2.55 3.34 18.67
C PHE A 73 1.35 4.27 18.49
N PHE A 74 1.36 5.43 19.14
CA PHE A 74 0.28 6.42 19.01
C PHE A 74 0.19 7.02 17.61
N TYR A 75 1.32 7.19 16.91
CA TYR A 75 1.31 7.59 15.51
C TYR A 75 0.60 6.55 14.62
N GLY A 76 0.73 5.27 14.94
CA GLY A 76 -0.03 4.20 14.29
C GLY A 76 -1.53 4.28 14.54
N LEU A 77 -1.94 4.78 15.71
CA LEU A 77 -3.36 4.98 16.03
C LEU A 77 -3.92 6.24 15.34
N TRP A 78 -3.17 7.34 15.34
CA TRP A 78 -3.54 8.57 14.70
C TRP A 78 -2.33 9.19 13.98
N PRO A 79 -2.44 9.46 12.65
CA PRO A 79 -3.65 9.45 11.82
C PRO A 79 -3.94 8.10 11.12
N ILE A 80 -3.05 7.09 11.20
CA ILE A 80 -3.06 5.93 10.30
C ILE A 80 -4.27 5.03 10.53
N ALA A 81 -4.51 4.56 11.76
CA ALA A 81 -5.67 3.73 12.05
C ALA A 81 -7.00 4.45 11.77
N TRP A 82 -7.04 5.78 11.91
CA TRP A 82 -8.21 6.58 11.58
C TRP A 82 -8.55 6.55 10.08
N VAL A 83 -7.54 6.64 9.21
CA VAL A 83 -7.72 6.47 7.76
C VAL A 83 -8.22 5.06 7.43
N ILE A 84 -7.61 4.02 8.03
CA ILE A 84 -8.01 2.62 7.84
C ILE A 84 -9.45 2.39 8.28
N PHE A 85 -9.82 2.88 9.46
CA PHE A 85 -11.18 2.77 9.97
C PHE A 85 -12.17 3.42 9.00
N GLY A 86 -11.92 4.68 8.59
CA GLY A 86 -12.77 5.40 7.65
C GLY A 86 -12.98 4.66 6.33
N ALA A 87 -11.89 4.15 5.74
CA ALA A 87 -11.92 3.43 4.46
C ALA A 87 -12.75 2.14 4.54
N VAL A 88 -12.47 1.30 5.54
CA VAL A 88 -13.18 0.01 5.72
C VAL A 88 -14.65 0.25 6.13
N PHE A 89 -14.91 1.26 6.94
CA PHE A 89 -16.26 1.64 7.33
C PHE A 89 -17.09 2.08 6.11
N LEU A 90 -16.57 2.97 5.27
CA LEU A 90 -17.23 3.39 4.03
C LEU A 90 -17.52 2.21 3.10
N TYR A 91 -16.53 1.32 2.91
CA TYR A 91 -16.72 0.10 2.13
C TYR A 91 -17.86 -0.75 2.69
N LYS A 92 -17.89 -1.01 4.01
CA LYS A 92 -18.94 -1.78 4.66
C LYS A 92 -20.31 -1.12 4.57
N VAL A 93 -20.39 0.21 4.61
CA VAL A 93 -21.63 0.96 4.34
C VAL A 93 -22.13 0.65 2.93
N SER A 94 -21.24 0.65 1.92
CA SER A 94 -21.59 0.28 0.53
C SER A 94 -22.10 -1.16 0.43
N VAL A 95 -21.47 -2.11 1.14
CA VAL A 95 -21.91 -3.51 1.19
C VAL A 95 -23.26 -3.64 1.91
N LYS A 96 -23.40 -3.03 3.10
CA LYS A 96 -24.62 -3.14 3.94
C LYS A 96 -25.86 -2.54 3.26
N THR A 97 -25.67 -1.57 2.38
CA THR A 97 -26.75 -0.93 1.60
C THR A 97 -27.03 -1.65 0.27
N GLY A 98 -26.34 -2.77 -0.04
CA GLY A 98 -26.49 -3.50 -1.29
C GLY A 98 -25.90 -2.80 -2.52
N GLN A 99 -25.25 -1.64 -2.33
CA GLN A 99 -24.69 -0.89 -3.46
C GLN A 99 -23.52 -1.63 -4.10
N PHE A 100 -22.72 -2.33 -3.31
CA PHE A 100 -21.58 -3.08 -3.80
C PHE A 100 -22.00 -4.23 -4.73
N ASP A 101 -23.14 -4.90 -4.47
CA ASP A 101 -23.66 -5.96 -5.33
C ASP A 101 -24.10 -5.41 -6.69
N ILE A 102 -24.66 -4.18 -6.74
CA ILE A 102 -25.00 -3.50 -7.99
C ILE A 102 -23.74 -3.14 -8.78
N ILE A 103 -22.69 -2.63 -8.11
CA ILE A 103 -21.39 -2.36 -8.74
C ILE A 103 -20.86 -3.64 -9.37
N ARG A 104 -20.81 -4.74 -8.60
CA ARG A 104 -20.35 -6.05 -9.07
C ARG A 104 -21.14 -6.55 -10.28
N ALA A 105 -22.47 -6.54 -10.21
CA ALA A 105 -23.33 -7.00 -11.28
C ALA A 105 -23.15 -6.17 -12.56
N SER A 106 -22.98 -4.86 -12.44
CA SER A 106 -22.75 -3.96 -13.59
C SER A 106 -21.46 -4.28 -14.34
N ILE A 107 -20.41 -4.68 -13.62
CA ILE A 107 -19.11 -5.03 -14.21
C ILE A 107 -19.18 -6.39 -14.93
N LEU A 108 -19.82 -7.39 -14.32
CA LEU A 108 -19.90 -8.74 -14.86
C LEU A 108 -20.72 -8.83 -16.16
N SER A 109 -21.61 -7.87 -16.41
CA SER A 109 -22.46 -7.85 -17.62
C SER A 109 -21.76 -7.33 -18.89
N ILE A 110 -20.49 -6.85 -18.81
CA ILE A 110 -19.87 -6.10 -19.91
C ILE A 110 -19.34 -7.02 -21.03
N THR A 111 -18.73 -8.17 -20.70
CA THR A 111 -18.10 -9.06 -21.69
C THR A 111 -18.12 -10.52 -21.26
N GLN A 112 -18.10 -11.42 -22.27
CA GLN A 112 -17.99 -12.86 -22.04
C GLN A 112 -16.57 -13.41 -22.27
N ASP A 113 -15.63 -12.60 -22.79
CA ASP A 113 -14.22 -12.99 -22.96
C ASP A 113 -13.50 -12.97 -21.60
N GLN A 114 -12.99 -14.13 -21.17
CA GLN A 114 -12.36 -14.26 -19.87
C GLN A 114 -11.08 -13.41 -19.72
N ARG A 115 -10.35 -13.13 -20.80
CA ARG A 115 -9.19 -12.23 -20.77
C ARG A 115 -9.62 -10.80 -20.42
N LEU A 116 -10.72 -10.34 -21.00
CA LEU A 116 -11.29 -9.02 -20.72
C LEU A 116 -11.97 -8.97 -19.35
N GLN A 117 -12.60 -10.08 -18.92
CA GLN A 117 -13.12 -10.22 -17.54
C GLN A 117 -12.00 -10.10 -16.52
N LEU A 118 -10.82 -10.66 -16.78
CA LEU A 118 -9.66 -10.50 -15.89
C LEU A 118 -9.22 -9.03 -15.78
N ILE A 119 -9.20 -8.26 -16.88
CA ILE A 119 -8.88 -6.84 -16.82
C ILE A 119 -9.94 -6.07 -16.02
N LEU A 120 -11.23 -6.32 -16.27
CA LEU A 120 -12.32 -5.63 -15.58
C LEU A 120 -12.37 -5.99 -14.08
N VAL A 121 -12.31 -7.29 -13.74
CA VAL A 121 -12.48 -7.79 -12.36
C VAL A 121 -11.16 -7.87 -11.64
N GLY A 122 -10.15 -8.55 -12.21
CA GLY A 122 -8.86 -8.77 -11.56
C GLY A 122 -8.04 -7.49 -11.42
N PHE A 123 -8.08 -6.62 -12.44
CA PHE A 123 -7.31 -5.37 -12.43
C PHE A 123 -8.17 -4.17 -12.01
N CYS A 124 -9.16 -3.73 -12.77
CA CYS A 124 -9.88 -2.48 -12.48
C CYS A 124 -10.65 -2.54 -11.14
N LEU A 125 -11.48 -3.58 -10.92
CA LEU A 125 -12.19 -3.76 -9.66
C LEU A 125 -11.21 -4.09 -8.52
N GLY A 126 -10.18 -4.90 -8.80
CA GLY A 126 -9.13 -5.21 -7.84
C GLY A 126 -8.41 -3.96 -7.34
N ALA A 127 -8.00 -3.07 -8.23
CA ALA A 127 -7.36 -1.80 -7.91
C ALA A 127 -8.30 -0.86 -7.13
N PHE A 128 -9.57 -0.83 -7.50
CA PHE A 128 -10.59 -0.08 -6.76
C PHE A 128 -10.71 -0.57 -5.33
N LEU A 129 -10.84 -1.88 -5.12
CA LEU A 129 -10.93 -2.49 -3.81
C LEU A 129 -9.65 -2.32 -2.99
N GLU A 130 -8.47 -2.37 -3.64
CA GLU A 130 -7.18 -2.13 -2.99
C GLU A 130 -7.09 -0.69 -2.49
N GLY A 131 -7.53 0.28 -3.29
CA GLY A 131 -7.63 1.68 -2.87
C GLY A 131 -8.60 1.90 -1.73
N ALA A 132 -9.78 1.25 -1.78
CA ALA A 132 -10.85 1.47 -0.82
C ALA A 132 -10.65 0.73 0.51
N ALA A 133 -10.14 -0.51 0.50
CA ALA A 133 -10.08 -1.37 1.68
C ALA A 133 -8.70 -1.99 1.95
N GLY A 134 -7.92 -2.30 0.92
CA GLY A 134 -6.61 -2.94 1.07
C GLY A 134 -6.65 -4.29 1.81
N PHE A 135 -5.61 -4.59 2.57
CA PHE A 135 -5.49 -5.71 3.53
C PHE A 135 -5.76 -7.14 2.99
N GLY A 136 -5.57 -7.37 1.67
CA GLY A 136 -5.75 -8.69 1.05
C GLY A 136 -7.18 -9.02 0.63
N ALA A 137 -8.20 -8.31 1.10
CA ALA A 137 -9.58 -8.47 0.65
C ALA A 137 -9.76 -8.33 -0.87
N PRO A 138 -9.09 -7.40 -1.56
CA PRO A 138 -9.19 -7.24 -3.02
C PRO A 138 -8.91 -8.52 -3.79
N VAL A 139 -7.78 -9.15 -3.52
CA VAL A 139 -7.39 -10.41 -4.20
C VAL A 139 -8.36 -11.54 -3.90
N ALA A 140 -8.81 -11.68 -2.64
CA ALA A 140 -9.79 -12.70 -2.26
C ALA A 140 -11.11 -12.55 -3.04
N ILE A 141 -11.66 -11.33 -3.08
CA ILE A 141 -12.93 -11.04 -3.73
C ILE A 141 -12.80 -11.24 -5.25
N THR A 142 -11.77 -10.68 -5.88
CA THR A 142 -11.61 -10.76 -7.33
C THR A 142 -11.28 -12.17 -7.80
N ALA A 143 -10.43 -12.92 -7.08
CA ALA A 143 -10.13 -14.31 -7.41
C ALA A 143 -11.36 -15.21 -7.27
N ALA A 144 -12.15 -15.08 -6.20
CA ALA A 144 -13.40 -15.82 -6.03
C ALA A 144 -14.42 -15.49 -7.15
N LEU A 145 -14.49 -14.21 -7.58
CA LEU A 145 -15.33 -13.81 -8.71
C LEU A 145 -14.89 -14.46 -10.02
N LEU A 146 -13.59 -14.48 -10.31
CA LEU A 146 -13.05 -15.12 -11.51
C LEU A 146 -13.29 -16.63 -11.52
N VAL A 147 -13.16 -17.31 -10.36
CA VAL A 147 -13.54 -18.74 -10.25
C VAL A 147 -15.02 -18.93 -10.56
N GLY A 148 -15.90 -18.05 -10.04
CA GLY A 148 -17.34 -18.04 -10.39
C GLY A 148 -17.61 -17.79 -11.88
N LEU A 149 -16.68 -17.21 -12.62
CA LEU A 149 -16.73 -17.00 -14.07
C LEU A 149 -16.06 -18.15 -14.88
N GLY A 150 -15.68 -19.25 -14.20
CA GLY A 150 -15.12 -20.45 -14.85
C GLY A 150 -13.59 -20.46 -14.99
N PHE A 151 -12.87 -19.56 -14.31
CA PHE A 151 -11.41 -19.65 -14.24
C PHE A 151 -10.97 -20.81 -13.36
N GLN A 152 -9.86 -21.46 -13.72
CA GLN A 152 -9.21 -22.42 -12.85
C GLN A 152 -8.71 -21.71 -11.58
N PRO A 153 -8.92 -22.28 -10.36
CA PRO A 153 -8.64 -21.60 -9.09
C PRO A 153 -7.21 -21.07 -8.94
N VAL A 154 -6.17 -21.85 -9.33
CA VAL A 154 -4.76 -21.41 -9.25
C VAL A 154 -4.50 -20.23 -10.19
N TYR A 155 -5.06 -20.28 -11.41
CA TYR A 155 -4.94 -19.18 -12.37
C TYR A 155 -5.67 -17.92 -11.89
N ALA A 156 -6.91 -18.06 -11.40
CA ALA A 156 -7.66 -16.94 -10.85
C ALA A 156 -6.90 -16.22 -9.73
N ALA A 157 -6.41 -16.98 -8.75
CA ALA A 157 -5.65 -16.44 -7.63
C ALA A 157 -4.32 -15.82 -8.08
N GLY A 158 -3.54 -16.52 -8.91
CA GLY A 158 -2.23 -16.05 -9.36
C GLY A 158 -2.31 -14.82 -10.27
N LEU A 159 -3.25 -14.80 -11.20
CA LEU A 159 -3.45 -13.64 -12.09
C LEU A 159 -3.96 -12.42 -11.34
N CYS A 160 -4.83 -12.60 -10.33
CA CYS A 160 -5.24 -11.50 -9.45
C CYS A 160 -4.07 -10.95 -8.62
N LEU A 161 -3.18 -11.81 -8.09
CA LEU A 161 -1.98 -11.35 -7.39
C LEU A 161 -1.05 -10.54 -8.30
N ILE A 162 -0.87 -10.96 -9.55
CA ILE A 162 -0.04 -10.23 -10.53
C ILE A 162 -0.73 -8.91 -10.94
N ALA A 163 -2.01 -8.93 -11.25
CA ALA A 163 -2.77 -7.75 -11.65
C ALA A 163 -2.85 -6.69 -10.53
N ASN A 164 -2.87 -7.14 -9.26
CA ASN A 164 -2.92 -6.24 -8.10
C ASN A 164 -1.57 -5.58 -7.75
N THR A 165 -0.49 -5.85 -8.49
CA THR A 165 0.85 -5.34 -8.17
C THR A 165 0.92 -3.82 -8.15
N ALA A 166 0.50 -3.15 -9.22
CA ALA A 166 0.60 -1.70 -9.32
C ALA A 166 -0.28 -0.94 -8.29
N PRO A 167 -1.50 -1.39 -7.95
CA PRO A 167 -2.33 -0.71 -6.97
C PRO A 167 -1.84 -0.74 -5.52
N VAL A 168 -1.02 -1.72 -5.12
CA VAL A 168 -0.68 -1.96 -3.70
C VAL A 168 -0.02 -0.76 -3.01
N ALA A 169 0.86 -0.01 -3.69
CA ALA A 169 1.53 1.16 -3.12
C ALA A 169 0.57 2.27 -2.68
N PHE A 170 -0.55 2.41 -3.39
CA PHE A 170 -1.63 3.35 -3.07
C PHE A 170 -2.83 2.67 -2.39
N GLY A 171 -2.60 1.47 -1.84
CA GLY A 171 -3.64 0.70 -1.13
C GLY A 171 -4.11 1.39 0.13
N ALA A 172 -5.37 1.11 0.51
CA ALA A 172 -6.02 1.70 1.69
C ALA A 172 -5.76 3.21 1.82
N MET A 173 -6.08 3.97 0.77
CA MET A 173 -5.89 5.44 0.72
C MET A 173 -4.42 5.89 0.86
N GLY A 174 -3.48 5.18 0.25
CA GLY A 174 -2.07 5.59 0.19
C GLY A 174 -1.31 5.47 1.52
N ILE A 175 -1.80 4.67 2.46
CA ILE A 175 -1.15 4.46 3.75
C ILE A 175 0.30 4.00 3.63
N PRO A 176 0.69 3.09 2.70
CA PRO A 176 2.09 2.71 2.55
C PRO A 176 3.00 3.92 2.32
N ILE A 177 2.59 4.86 1.46
CA ILE A 177 3.36 6.08 1.15
C ILE A 177 3.36 7.05 2.34
N THR A 178 2.24 7.20 3.04
CA THR A 178 2.16 8.06 4.24
C THR A 178 3.11 7.56 5.33
N VAL A 179 3.18 6.25 5.55
CA VAL A 179 4.10 5.65 6.52
C VAL A 179 5.56 5.80 6.06
N ALA A 180 5.85 5.58 4.77
CA ALA A 180 7.18 5.81 4.21
C ALA A 180 7.65 7.25 4.45
N ALA A 181 6.76 8.22 4.25
CA ALA A 181 7.03 9.64 4.48
C ALA A 181 7.36 9.93 5.95
N GLU A 182 6.56 9.40 6.86
CA GLU A 182 6.75 9.61 8.29
C GLU A 182 8.09 9.10 8.80
N VAL A 183 8.43 7.85 8.50
CA VAL A 183 9.65 7.24 9.01
C VAL A 183 10.92 7.78 8.34
N SER A 184 10.83 8.27 7.10
CA SER A 184 11.95 8.85 6.35
C SER A 184 12.11 10.35 6.59
N GLY A 185 11.06 11.04 7.07
CA GLY A 185 11.03 12.49 7.20
C GLY A 185 10.85 13.23 5.88
N LEU A 186 10.45 12.52 4.79
CA LEU A 186 10.26 13.08 3.47
C LEU A 186 8.79 13.40 3.19
N SER A 187 8.53 14.23 2.18
CA SER A 187 7.16 14.56 1.77
C SER A 187 6.42 13.37 1.17
N ALA A 188 5.25 13.02 1.72
CA ALA A 188 4.37 11.99 1.16
C ALA A 188 3.95 12.30 -0.29
N LEU A 189 3.75 13.58 -0.61
CA LEU A 189 3.46 14.02 -1.98
C LEU A 189 4.63 13.71 -2.93
N SER A 190 5.88 14.00 -2.51
CA SER A 190 7.06 13.73 -3.33
C SER A 190 7.29 12.24 -3.53
N ILE A 191 7.18 11.43 -2.48
CA ILE A 191 7.25 9.96 -2.58
C ILE A 191 6.14 9.43 -3.49
N GLY A 192 4.91 9.92 -3.30
CA GLY A 192 3.75 9.55 -4.11
C GLY A 192 3.91 9.87 -5.59
N ARG A 193 4.52 11.02 -5.93
CA ARG A 193 4.85 11.42 -7.31
C ARG A 193 5.81 10.44 -7.97
N VAL A 194 6.90 10.08 -7.30
CA VAL A 194 7.88 9.13 -7.84
C VAL A 194 7.27 7.73 -7.96
N ALA A 195 6.61 7.23 -6.92
CA ALA A 195 5.93 5.94 -6.96
C ALA A 195 4.85 5.89 -8.04
N GLY A 196 4.03 6.95 -8.17
CA GLY A 196 3.03 7.10 -9.22
C GLY A 196 3.64 7.08 -10.62
N THR A 197 4.79 7.72 -10.81
CA THR A 197 5.52 7.71 -12.09
C THR A 197 6.01 6.29 -12.40
N GLN A 198 6.69 5.62 -11.47
CA GLN A 198 7.21 4.27 -11.67
C GLN A 198 6.11 3.27 -11.97
N LEU A 199 5.04 3.27 -11.17
CA LEU A 199 3.94 2.32 -11.31
C LEU A 199 3.14 2.57 -12.59
N SER A 200 2.89 3.83 -12.97
CA SER A 200 2.19 4.16 -14.22
C SER A 200 2.93 3.62 -15.46
N LEU A 201 4.27 3.61 -15.44
CA LEU A 201 5.06 3.07 -16.54
C LEU A 201 4.95 1.54 -16.68
N ILE A 202 4.71 0.82 -15.59
CA ILE A 202 4.65 -0.66 -15.62
C ILE A 202 3.24 -1.22 -15.83
N ILE A 203 2.18 -0.43 -15.72
CA ILE A 203 0.79 -0.91 -15.82
C ILE A 203 0.51 -1.61 -17.14
N ILE A 204 0.84 -0.96 -18.27
CA ILE A 204 0.61 -1.55 -19.61
C ILE A 204 1.44 -2.83 -19.78
N PRO A 205 2.75 -2.84 -19.51
CA PRO A 205 3.54 -4.07 -19.47
C PRO A 205 2.95 -5.18 -18.60
N VAL A 206 2.47 -4.88 -17.39
CA VAL A 206 1.84 -5.87 -16.50
C VAL A 206 0.59 -6.46 -17.12
N LEU A 207 -0.31 -5.63 -17.69
CA LEU A 207 -1.53 -6.10 -18.32
C LEU A 207 -1.23 -6.94 -19.57
N LEU A 208 -0.29 -6.54 -20.43
CA LEU A 208 0.14 -7.34 -21.57
C LEU A 208 0.73 -8.68 -21.12
N TRP A 209 1.52 -8.68 -20.05
CA TRP A 209 2.09 -9.88 -19.47
C TRP A 209 1.03 -10.83 -18.92
N VAL A 210 0.00 -10.31 -18.26
CA VAL A 210 -1.15 -11.09 -17.79
C VAL A 210 -1.90 -11.71 -18.95
N MET A 211 -2.11 -11.00 -20.05
CA MET A 211 -2.70 -11.56 -21.29
C MET A 211 -1.82 -12.65 -21.91
N PHE A 212 -0.49 -12.45 -21.88
CA PHE A 212 0.45 -13.46 -22.34
C PHE A 212 0.42 -14.74 -21.48
N ILE A 213 0.30 -14.63 -20.17
CA ILE A 213 0.15 -15.79 -19.29
C ILE A 213 -1.13 -16.57 -19.59
N MET A 214 -2.23 -15.89 -19.95
CA MET A 214 -3.52 -16.53 -20.22
C MET A 214 -3.56 -17.29 -21.54
N ASP A 215 -3.09 -16.68 -22.63
CA ASP A 215 -3.32 -17.18 -24.01
C ASP A 215 -2.10 -16.90 -24.92
N GLY A 216 -0.90 -16.79 -24.36
CA GLY A 216 0.35 -16.54 -25.09
C GLY A 216 0.29 -15.28 -25.98
N TRP A 217 1.06 -15.30 -27.07
CA TRP A 217 1.07 -14.19 -28.04
C TRP A 217 -0.26 -13.94 -28.74
N ARG A 218 -1.12 -14.97 -28.81
CA ARG A 218 -2.47 -14.83 -29.37
C ARG A 218 -3.32 -13.93 -28.46
N GLY A 219 -3.25 -14.14 -27.12
CA GLY A 219 -3.92 -13.29 -26.15
C GLY A 219 -3.51 -11.83 -26.29
N VAL A 220 -2.21 -11.55 -26.34
CA VAL A 220 -1.68 -10.21 -26.53
C VAL A 220 -2.20 -9.59 -27.84
N ARG A 221 -2.06 -10.28 -28.98
CA ARG A 221 -2.47 -9.75 -30.30
C ARG A 221 -3.96 -9.47 -30.43
N GLN A 222 -4.80 -10.24 -29.74
CA GLN A 222 -6.24 -10.10 -29.83
C GLN A 222 -6.82 -9.08 -28.84
N THR A 223 -6.15 -8.84 -27.71
CA THR A 223 -6.68 -7.97 -26.64
C THR A 223 -5.91 -6.65 -26.48
N TRP A 224 -4.80 -6.42 -27.23
CA TRP A 224 -3.97 -5.22 -27.06
C TRP A 224 -4.76 -3.89 -27.11
N PRO A 225 -5.83 -3.72 -27.96
CA PRO A 225 -6.56 -2.45 -27.95
C PRO A 225 -7.27 -2.21 -26.62
N ALA A 226 -7.88 -3.26 -26.04
CA ALA A 226 -8.55 -3.18 -24.73
C ALA A 226 -7.52 -2.96 -23.61
N VAL A 227 -6.35 -3.64 -23.67
CA VAL A 227 -5.24 -3.44 -22.75
C VAL A 227 -4.72 -2.00 -22.79
N LEU A 228 -4.55 -1.43 -24.00
CA LEU A 228 -4.12 -0.04 -24.13
C LEU A 228 -5.16 0.93 -23.56
N VAL A 229 -6.44 0.73 -23.82
CA VAL A 229 -7.49 1.59 -23.26
C VAL A 229 -7.52 1.51 -21.74
N ALA A 230 -7.54 0.30 -21.17
CA ALA A 230 -7.54 0.12 -19.72
C ALA A 230 -6.25 0.62 -19.09
N GLY A 231 -5.10 0.21 -19.64
CA GLY A 231 -3.79 0.53 -19.09
C GLY A 231 -3.44 2.01 -19.20
N SER A 232 -3.68 2.66 -20.35
CA SER A 232 -3.37 4.08 -20.53
C SER A 232 -4.29 4.98 -19.70
N SER A 233 -5.61 4.70 -19.68
CA SER A 233 -6.54 5.48 -18.86
C SER A 233 -6.23 5.35 -17.37
N PHE A 234 -5.85 4.15 -16.92
CA PHE A 234 -5.39 3.94 -15.53
C PHE A 234 -4.08 4.68 -15.26
N ALA A 235 -3.05 4.46 -16.09
CA ALA A 235 -1.71 5.02 -15.91
C ALA A 235 -1.73 6.55 -15.90
N VAL A 236 -2.40 7.18 -16.86
CA VAL A 236 -2.51 8.64 -16.95
C VAL A 236 -3.24 9.20 -15.72
N THR A 237 -4.36 8.58 -15.33
CA THR A 237 -5.12 9.06 -14.18
C THR A 237 -4.34 8.85 -12.87
N GLN A 238 -3.66 7.71 -12.70
CA GLN A 238 -2.81 7.44 -11.54
C GLN A 238 -1.69 8.47 -11.43
N PHE A 239 -0.97 8.71 -12.54
CA PHE A 239 0.07 9.72 -12.62
C PHE A 239 -0.46 11.11 -12.24
N LEU A 240 -1.51 11.57 -12.91
CA LEU A 240 -2.08 12.91 -12.65
C LEU A 240 -2.59 13.05 -11.21
N THR A 241 -3.27 12.05 -10.68
CA THR A 241 -3.79 12.10 -9.30
C THR A 241 -2.65 12.13 -8.28
N ALA A 242 -1.62 11.29 -8.45
CA ALA A 242 -0.46 11.27 -7.56
C ALA A 242 0.34 12.59 -7.61
N TRP A 243 0.41 13.24 -8.78
CA TRP A 243 1.14 14.51 -8.95
C TRP A 243 0.39 15.73 -8.47
N LEU A 244 -0.93 15.79 -8.69
CA LEU A 244 -1.74 16.99 -8.47
C LEU A 244 -2.48 16.98 -7.13
N ILE A 245 -2.90 15.80 -6.65
CA ILE A 245 -3.75 15.65 -5.46
C ILE A 245 -2.96 15.08 -4.28
N GLY A 246 -2.37 13.88 -4.46
CA GLY A 246 -1.63 13.19 -3.41
C GLY A 246 -1.74 11.68 -3.50
N PRO A 247 -1.16 10.94 -2.52
CA PRO A 247 -1.12 9.49 -2.54
C PRO A 247 -2.45 8.79 -2.18
N GLU A 248 -3.45 9.52 -1.70
CA GLU A 248 -4.66 8.94 -1.13
C GLU A 248 -5.64 8.42 -2.19
N LEU A 249 -5.74 9.10 -3.34
CA LEU A 249 -6.76 8.83 -4.35
C LEU A 249 -6.32 8.09 -5.62
N PRO A 250 -5.03 7.89 -5.95
CA PRO A 250 -4.63 7.37 -7.26
C PRO A 250 -5.35 6.09 -7.67
N ASN A 251 -5.49 5.12 -6.76
CA ASN A 251 -6.17 3.86 -7.07
C ASN A 251 -7.67 4.02 -7.32
N ILE A 252 -8.35 4.84 -6.53
CA ILE A 252 -9.80 5.03 -6.65
C ILE A 252 -10.11 5.72 -7.97
N THR A 253 -9.46 6.84 -8.25
CA THR A 253 -9.70 7.62 -9.46
C THR A 253 -9.32 6.86 -10.72
N SER A 254 -8.12 6.25 -10.76
CA SER A 254 -7.64 5.53 -11.93
C SER A 254 -8.44 4.27 -12.23
N SER A 255 -8.86 3.53 -11.20
CA SER A 255 -9.70 2.35 -11.40
C SER A 255 -11.08 2.69 -11.95
N ILE A 256 -11.72 3.75 -11.43
CA ILE A 256 -13.03 4.22 -11.94
C ILE A 256 -12.90 4.69 -13.39
N VAL A 257 -11.91 5.54 -13.69
CA VAL A 257 -11.70 6.05 -15.05
C VAL A 257 -11.38 4.91 -16.02
N SER A 258 -10.51 3.98 -15.62
CA SER A 258 -10.17 2.82 -16.46
C SER A 258 -11.37 1.90 -16.68
N LEU A 259 -12.16 1.64 -15.65
CA LEU A 259 -13.38 0.83 -15.75
C LEU A 259 -14.38 1.46 -16.72
N VAL A 260 -14.62 2.77 -16.60
CA VAL A 260 -15.54 3.50 -17.48
C VAL A 260 -15.01 3.51 -18.91
N ALA A 261 -13.74 3.86 -19.12
CA ALA A 261 -13.11 3.91 -20.44
C ALA A 261 -13.17 2.55 -21.13
N LEU A 262 -12.80 1.48 -20.43
CA LEU A 262 -12.85 0.12 -20.96
C LEU A 262 -14.30 -0.32 -21.26
N THR A 263 -15.25 -0.03 -20.37
CA THR A 263 -16.67 -0.34 -20.57
C THR A 263 -17.23 0.33 -21.83
N VAL A 264 -16.94 1.62 -22.00
CA VAL A 264 -17.38 2.36 -23.20
C VAL A 264 -16.73 1.81 -24.47
N PHE A 265 -15.45 1.48 -24.40
CA PHE A 265 -14.71 0.87 -25.52
C PHE A 265 -15.30 -0.48 -25.90
N LEU A 266 -15.55 -1.37 -24.94
CA LEU A 266 -16.06 -2.72 -25.18
C LEU A 266 -17.50 -2.75 -25.72
N LYS A 267 -18.28 -1.68 -25.59
CA LYS A 267 -19.58 -1.54 -26.28
C LYS A 267 -19.45 -1.43 -27.79
N LYS A 268 -18.30 -0.95 -28.29
CA LYS A 268 -18.06 -0.73 -29.72
C LYS A 268 -17.06 -1.72 -30.31
N TRP A 269 -16.27 -2.36 -29.47
CA TRP A 269 -15.19 -3.26 -29.88
C TRP A 269 -15.24 -4.56 -29.10
N GLN A 270 -15.11 -5.68 -29.79
CA GLN A 270 -14.96 -7.01 -29.19
C GLN A 270 -13.84 -7.76 -29.93
N PRO A 271 -13.09 -8.63 -29.29
CA PRO A 271 -12.10 -9.45 -29.97
C PRO A 271 -12.81 -10.40 -30.96
N ALA A 272 -12.13 -10.70 -32.08
CA ALA A 272 -12.68 -11.58 -33.10
C ALA A 272 -12.95 -13.02 -32.60
N TYR A 273 -12.25 -13.43 -31.56
CA TYR A 273 -12.42 -14.72 -30.89
C TYR A 273 -12.64 -14.49 -29.39
N ILE A 274 -13.71 -15.06 -28.86
CA ILE A 274 -14.03 -15.03 -27.44
C ILE A 274 -13.31 -16.21 -26.76
N PHE A 275 -12.36 -15.89 -25.88
CA PHE A 275 -11.58 -16.87 -25.15
C PHE A 275 -12.33 -17.37 -23.91
N ARG A 276 -12.35 -18.70 -23.74
CA ARG A 276 -12.85 -19.38 -22.53
C ARG A 276 -11.94 -20.56 -22.22
N PHE A 277 -11.70 -20.85 -20.94
CA PHE A 277 -11.00 -22.06 -20.52
C PHE A 277 -11.87 -23.29 -20.80
N GLU A 278 -11.34 -24.28 -21.53
CA GLU A 278 -12.07 -25.49 -21.93
C GLU A 278 -12.51 -26.41 -20.77
N ASN A 279 -11.86 -26.32 -19.60
CA ASN A 279 -12.07 -27.20 -18.44
C ASN A 279 -12.53 -26.44 -17.16
N GLY A 280 -13.25 -25.36 -17.27
CA GLY A 280 -13.78 -24.64 -16.10
C GLY A 280 -14.94 -25.44 -15.46
N ALA A 281 -14.79 -25.87 -14.21
CA ALA A 281 -15.82 -26.59 -13.42
C ALA A 281 -17.12 -25.78 -13.17
N GLY A 282 -17.31 -24.65 -13.83
CA GLY A 282 -18.44 -23.73 -13.69
C GLY A 282 -19.26 -23.47 -14.97
N GLY A 283 -18.98 -24.19 -16.05
CA GLY A 283 -19.65 -23.95 -17.35
C GLY A 283 -21.17 -24.06 -17.30
N GLU A 284 -21.72 -24.93 -16.49
CA GLU A 284 -23.18 -25.09 -16.34
C GLU A 284 -23.80 -24.17 -15.28
N GLN A 285 -23.04 -23.79 -14.23
CA GLN A 285 -23.53 -22.88 -13.19
C GLN A 285 -23.47 -21.41 -13.60
N ALA A 286 -22.54 -21.02 -14.50
CA ALA A 286 -22.44 -19.65 -15.01
C ALA A 286 -23.62 -19.27 -15.94
N GLN A 287 -24.24 -20.25 -16.61
CA GLN A 287 -25.44 -20.02 -17.42
C GLN A 287 -26.69 -19.77 -16.55
N GLY A 288 -26.75 -20.33 -15.34
CA GLY A 288 -27.87 -20.13 -14.42
C GLY A 288 -27.86 -18.77 -13.70
N ALA A 289 -26.69 -18.18 -13.46
CA ALA A 289 -26.57 -16.90 -12.75
C ALA A 289 -26.80 -15.66 -13.65
N SER A 290 -26.73 -15.83 -14.97
CA SER A 290 -26.97 -14.75 -15.96
C SER A 290 -28.44 -14.57 -16.34
N ALA A 291 -29.33 -15.47 -15.94
CA ALA A 291 -30.67 -15.57 -16.55
C ALA A 291 -31.78 -14.75 -15.89
N ALA A 292 -31.58 -13.95 -14.84
CA ALA A 292 -32.70 -13.34 -14.10
C ALA A 292 -32.46 -11.98 -13.45
N GLN A 293 -31.51 -11.16 -13.89
CA GLN A 293 -31.44 -9.78 -13.39
C GLN A 293 -31.93 -8.80 -14.43
N ALA A 294 -32.97 -8.03 -14.07
CA ALA A 294 -33.44 -6.91 -14.90
C ALA A 294 -32.28 -5.97 -15.24
N PRO A 295 -32.26 -5.38 -16.47
CA PRO A 295 -31.16 -4.50 -16.89
C PRO A 295 -31.01 -3.35 -15.89
N LEU A 296 -29.79 -3.22 -15.33
CA LEU A 296 -29.48 -2.16 -14.38
C LEU A 296 -29.61 -0.80 -15.05
N THR A 297 -30.41 0.09 -14.49
CA THR A 297 -30.54 1.45 -14.99
C THR A 297 -29.28 2.25 -14.68
N THR A 298 -28.92 3.22 -15.54
CA THR A 298 -27.79 4.13 -15.32
C THR A 298 -27.89 4.84 -13.97
N GLY A 299 -29.11 5.24 -13.56
CA GLY A 299 -29.35 5.86 -12.25
C GLY A 299 -29.04 4.94 -11.07
N ALA A 300 -29.36 3.65 -11.17
CA ALA A 300 -29.01 2.66 -10.13
C ALA A 300 -27.49 2.48 -10.03
N ILE A 301 -26.79 2.46 -11.15
CA ILE A 301 -25.32 2.35 -11.19
C ILE A 301 -24.69 3.60 -10.55
N ILE A 302 -25.09 4.81 -10.95
CA ILE A 302 -24.57 6.06 -10.36
C ILE A 302 -24.84 6.09 -8.85
N LYS A 303 -26.05 5.72 -8.42
CA LYS A 303 -26.38 5.63 -6.98
C LYS A 303 -25.50 4.60 -6.27
N ALA A 304 -25.19 3.47 -6.90
CA ALA A 304 -24.31 2.46 -6.31
C ALA A 304 -22.88 2.98 -6.12
N TRP A 305 -22.36 3.79 -7.04
CA TRP A 305 -21.05 4.41 -6.93
C TRP A 305 -21.00 5.64 -6.03
N SER A 306 -22.14 6.16 -5.55
CA SER A 306 -22.19 7.41 -4.79
C SER A 306 -21.28 7.44 -3.55
N PRO A 307 -21.09 6.37 -2.74
CA PRO A 307 -20.17 6.42 -1.60
C PRO A 307 -18.74 6.77 -1.99
N PHE A 308 -18.30 6.23 -3.14
CA PHE A 308 -16.94 6.43 -3.65
C PHE A 308 -16.79 7.76 -4.41
N ILE A 309 -17.88 8.27 -4.99
CA ILE A 309 -17.92 9.63 -5.52
C ILE A 309 -17.78 10.65 -4.36
N PHE A 310 -18.55 10.49 -3.28
CA PHE A 310 -18.43 11.35 -2.10
C PHE A 310 -17.03 11.26 -1.47
N LEU A 311 -16.46 10.07 -1.39
CA LEU A 311 -15.09 9.85 -0.96
C LEU A 311 -14.11 10.68 -1.80
N THR A 312 -14.17 10.54 -3.13
CA THR A 312 -13.27 11.26 -4.05
C THR A 312 -13.39 12.76 -3.87
N VAL A 313 -14.62 13.29 -3.79
CA VAL A 313 -14.86 14.71 -3.58
C VAL A 313 -14.29 15.18 -2.24
N MET A 314 -14.60 14.48 -1.14
CA MET A 314 -14.16 14.90 0.20
C MET A 314 -12.64 14.85 0.34
N VAL A 315 -11.97 13.76 -0.10
CA VAL A 315 -10.50 13.66 -0.02
C VAL A 315 -9.83 14.69 -0.92
N THR A 316 -10.38 14.96 -2.11
CA THR A 316 -9.87 16.02 -2.99
C THR A 316 -9.96 17.38 -2.29
N LEU A 317 -11.10 17.73 -1.69
CA LEU A 317 -11.26 19.00 -0.96
C LEU A 317 -10.23 19.12 0.17
N TRP A 318 -10.00 18.04 0.95
CA TRP A 318 -9.00 18.02 2.03
C TRP A 318 -7.56 18.13 1.53
N SER A 319 -7.31 17.75 0.28
CA SER A 319 -5.97 17.81 -0.34
C SER A 319 -5.64 19.17 -0.95
N LEU A 320 -6.64 20.03 -1.18
CA LEU A 320 -6.44 21.35 -1.78
C LEU A 320 -5.58 22.26 -0.90
N ALA A 321 -4.65 22.99 -1.53
CA ALA A 321 -3.78 23.94 -0.85
C ALA A 321 -4.54 25.00 -0.02
N PRO A 322 -5.66 25.62 -0.49
CA PRO A 322 -6.45 26.56 0.31
C PRO A 322 -7.03 25.92 1.58
N PHE A 323 -7.50 24.66 1.51
CA PHE A 323 -8.01 23.97 2.69
C PHE A 323 -6.88 23.69 3.70
N LYS A 324 -5.74 23.18 3.26
CA LYS A 324 -4.56 22.93 4.11
C LYS A 324 -4.05 24.22 4.77
N ALA A 325 -4.10 25.34 4.05
CA ALA A 325 -3.67 26.65 4.56
C ALA A 325 -4.48 27.11 5.77
N LEU A 326 -5.76 26.71 5.90
CA LEU A 326 -6.59 27.06 7.08
C LEU A 326 -6.00 26.51 8.40
N PHE A 327 -5.30 25.37 8.34
CA PHE A 327 -4.73 24.66 9.50
C PHE A 327 -3.22 24.87 9.66
N ALA A 328 -2.59 25.54 8.70
CA ALA A 328 -1.16 25.87 8.76
C ALA A 328 -0.88 27.00 9.77
N ALA A 329 0.39 27.25 10.05
CA ALA A 329 0.80 28.38 10.90
C ALA A 329 0.26 29.70 10.33
N GLY A 330 -0.47 30.46 11.15
CA GLY A 330 -1.15 31.71 10.74
C GLY A 330 -2.52 31.50 10.07
N GLY A 331 -2.98 30.28 9.86
CA GLY A 331 -4.31 29.99 9.31
C GLY A 331 -5.43 30.13 10.35
N ALA A 332 -6.67 30.41 9.88
CA ALA A 332 -7.84 30.67 10.73
C ALA A 332 -8.20 29.50 11.67
N LEU A 333 -7.87 28.27 11.32
CA LEU A 333 -8.14 27.05 12.09
C LEU A 333 -6.86 26.40 12.65
N GLN A 334 -5.76 27.14 12.75
CA GLN A 334 -4.48 26.66 13.30
C GLN A 334 -4.66 26.03 14.70
N GLY A 335 -5.53 26.59 15.56
CA GLY A 335 -5.78 26.08 16.91
C GLY A 335 -6.46 24.70 16.96
N TRP A 336 -6.94 24.17 15.81
CA TRP A 336 -7.50 22.83 15.72
C TRP A 336 -6.43 21.75 15.49
N VAL A 337 -5.18 22.15 15.32
CA VAL A 337 -4.02 21.26 15.23
C VAL A 337 -3.25 21.32 16.54
N ILE A 338 -3.34 20.26 17.32
CA ILE A 338 -2.68 20.15 18.62
C ILE A 338 -1.30 19.53 18.40
N LYS A 339 -0.26 20.24 18.80
CA LYS A 339 1.14 19.79 18.74
C LYS A 339 1.62 19.48 20.15
N ILE A 340 2.02 18.24 20.38
CA ILE A 340 2.46 17.73 21.68
C ILE A 340 3.92 17.31 21.57
N PRO A 341 4.89 18.10 22.09
CA PRO A 341 6.28 17.63 22.21
C PRO A 341 6.31 16.36 23.05
N VAL A 342 6.96 15.31 22.55
CA VAL A 342 7.02 14.02 23.24
C VAL A 342 7.99 14.12 24.41
N PRO A 343 7.50 13.97 25.65
CA PRO A 343 8.37 14.05 26.82
C PRO A 343 9.51 13.03 26.75
N MET A 344 10.69 13.40 27.26
CA MET A 344 11.90 12.55 27.29
C MET A 344 12.47 12.18 25.92
N LEU A 345 11.91 12.72 24.80
CA LEU A 345 12.37 12.41 23.43
C LEU A 345 12.63 13.68 22.61
N ASP A 346 11.68 14.64 22.60
CA ASP A 346 11.80 15.84 21.78
C ASP A 346 13.04 16.66 22.14
N GLN A 347 13.91 16.89 21.15
CA GLN A 347 15.20 17.61 21.28
C GLN A 347 16.21 16.97 22.25
N LEU A 348 15.90 15.80 22.83
CA LEU A 348 16.78 15.09 23.79
C LEU A 348 17.60 13.97 23.15
N VAL A 349 17.42 13.71 21.86
CA VAL A 349 18.25 12.83 21.03
C VAL A 349 18.94 13.69 19.98
N GLN A 350 20.21 13.43 19.70
CA GLN A 350 20.98 14.12 18.65
C GLN A 350 21.45 13.14 17.59
N LYS A 351 21.19 13.50 16.32
CA LYS A 351 21.86 12.87 15.18
C LYS A 351 23.30 13.35 15.10
N MET A 352 24.21 12.42 14.84
CA MET A 352 25.65 12.67 14.81
C MET A 352 26.19 12.50 13.38
N PRO A 353 27.40 13.04 13.06
CA PRO A 353 28.10 12.68 11.86
C PRO A 353 28.36 11.16 11.76
N PRO A 354 28.33 10.56 10.54
CA PRO A 354 28.14 11.19 9.22
C PRO A 354 26.67 11.32 8.79
N VAL A 355 25.69 10.91 9.62
CA VAL A 355 24.25 10.97 9.29
C VAL A 355 23.73 12.42 9.25
N ALA A 356 24.31 13.28 10.08
CA ALA A 356 24.13 14.73 10.02
C ALA A 356 25.49 15.40 9.89
N ALA A 357 25.56 16.57 9.25
CA ALA A 357 26.83 17.29 9.09
C ALA A 357 27.45 17.74 10.43
N ALA A 358 26.60 18.01 11.43
CA ALA A 358 26.98 18.37 12.80
C ALA A 358 25.94 17.79 13.76
N PRO A 359 26.26 17.69 15.08
CA PRO A 359 25.28 17.26 16.07
C PRO A 359 23.99 18.07 15.97
N THR A 360 22.91 17.43 15.57
CA THR A 360 21.62 18.06 15.29
C THR A 360 20.55 17.44 16.16
N ALA A 361 19.80 18.27 16.89
CA ALA A 361 18.70 17.80 17.72
C ALA A 361 17.60 17.12 16.87
N TYR A 362 17.15 15.96 17.34
CA TYR A 362 16.10 15.19 16.67
C TYR A 362 14.75 15.56 17.28
N GLY A 363 13.88 16.21 16.48
CA GLY A 363 12.56 16.59 16.94
C GLY A 363 11.63 15.38 17.13
N ALA A 364 10.73 15.46 18.09
CA ALA A 364 9.69 14.46 18.35
C ALA A 364 8.40 15.16 18.80
N VAL A 365 7.60 15.62 17.84
CA VAL A 365 6.34 16.33 18.10
C VAL A 365 5.17 15.53 17.53
N TYR A 366 4.30 15.02 18.43
CA TYR A 366 3.07 14.36 18.02
C TYR A 366 2.04 15.41 17.57
N VAL A 367 1.54 15.25 16.34
CA VAL A 367 0.57 16.18 15.74
C VAL A 367 -0.81 15.54 15.71
N PHE A 368 -1.70 16.02 16.55
CA PHE A 368 -3.10 15.60 16.57
C PHE A 368 -3.98 16.59 15.79
N ASN A 369 -4.14 16.32 14.50
CA ASN A 369 -4.88 17.15 13.55
C ASN A 369 -6.26 16.55 13.26
N TRP A 370 -7.08 16.41 14.29
CA TRP A 370 -8.32 15.63 14.29
C TRP A 370 -9.30 15.96 13.15
N PHE A 371 -9.39 17.20 12.72
CA PHE A 371 -10.29 17.60 11.63
C PHE A 371 -9.58 17.59 10.26
N SER A 372 -8.36 18.11 10.16
CA SER A 372 -7.62 18.19 8.89
C SER A 372 -7.00 16.86 8.45
N ALA A 373 -7.05 15.81 9.28
CA ALA A 373 -6.62 14.48 8.89
C ALA A 373 -7.51 13.91 7.77
N VAL A 374 -6.89 13.26 6.78
CA VAL A 374 -7.59 12.66 5.63
C VAL A 374 -8.62 11.60 6.09
N GLY A 375 -8.34 10.86 7.16
CA GLY A 375 -9.31 9.92 7.73
C GLY A 375 -10.66 10.57 8.10
N THR A 376 -10.64 11.84 8.52
CA THR A 376 -11.87 12.59 8.82
C THR A 376 -12.67 12.88 7.55
N ALA A 377 -12.01 13.23 6.45
CA ALA A 377 -12.68 13.38 5.14
C ALA A 377 -13.38 12.07 4.72
N ILE A 378 -12.70 10.92 4.92
CA ILE A 378 -13.24 9.60 4.58
C ILE A 378 -14.46 9.26 5.45
N VAL A 379 -14.37 9.50 6.77
CA VAL A 379 -15.50 9.28 7.68
C VAL A 379 -16.68 10.21 7.35
N LEU A 380 -16.43 11.47 7.00
CA LEU A 380 -17.48 12.38 6.54
C LEU A 380 -18.13 11.88 5.24
N ALA A 381 -17.35 11.36 4.29
CA ALA A 381 -17.89 10.73 3.09
C ALA A 381 -18.78 9.52 3.43
N ALA A 382 -18.41 8.73 4.44
CA ALA A 382 -19.23 7.62 4.94
C ALA A 382 -20.55 8.14 5.57
N VAL A 383 -20.49 9.19 6.36
CA VAL A 383 -21.70 9.82 6.96
C VAL A 383 -22.62 10.37 5.88
N ILE A 384 -22.10 11.09 4.88
CA ILE A 384 -22.87 11.57 3.73
C ILE A 384 -23.52 10.40 2.99
N SER A 385 -22.77 9.30 2.79
CA SER A 385 -23.28 8.10 2.14
C SER A 385 -24.41 7.44 2.93
N ILE A 386 -24.30 7.36 4.26
CA ILE A 386 -25.35 6.84 5.16
C ILE A 386 -26.63 7.65 5.01
N LEU A 387 -26.51 8.98 5.00
CA LEU A 387 -27.66 9.87 4.84
C LEU A 387 -28.28 9.75 3.44
N PHE A 388 -27.47 9.78 2.40
CA PHE A 388 -27.92 9.69 1.01
C PHE A 388 -28.59 8.34 0.68
N LEU A 389 -28.01 7.24 1.16
CA LEU A 389 -28.53 5.89 0.97
C LEU A 389 -29.61 5.50 1.98
N ARG A 390 -29.92 6.40 2.93
CA ARG A 390 -30.95 6.21 3.97
C ARG A 390 -30.71 4.97 4.82
N LEU A 391 -29.47 4.66 5.17
CA LEU A 391 -29.15 3.58 6.08
C LEU A 391 -29.64 3.95 7.51
N LYS A 392 -30.36 3.05 8.15
CA LYS A 392 -30.88 3.27 9.51
C LYS A 392 -29.73 3.54 10.49
N PRO A 393 -29.83 4.54 11.41
CA PRO A 393 -28.76 4.88 12.36
C PRO A 393 -28.26 3.67 13.17
N ALA A 394 -29.17 2.80 13.62
CA ALA A 394 -28.79 1.59 14.34
C ALA A 394 -27.89 0.65 13.50
N ALA A 395 -28.19 0.49 12.20
CA ALA A 395 -27.38 -0.32 11.29
C ALA A 395 -26.01 0.36 11.02
N ALA A 396 -25.96 1.69 10.94
CA ALA A 396 -24.72 2.43 10.79
C ALA A 396 -23.80 2.26 12.01
N TRP A 397 -24.33 2.37 13.22
CA TRP A 397 -23.59 2.15 14.46
C TRP A 397 -23.13 0.70 14.60
N GLN A 398 -23.98 -0.27 14.26
CA GLN A 398 -23.60 -1.66 14.21
C GLN A 398 -22.42 -1.88 13.25
N THR A 399 -22.50 -1.32 12.03
CA THR A 399 -21.41 -1.43 11.02
C THR A 399 -20.13 -0.80 11.51
N ALA A 400 -20.17 0.34 12.19
CA ALA A 400 -19.01 0.97 12.79
C ALA A 400 -18.38 0.08 13.88
N GLY A 401 -19.20 -0.48 14.78
CA GLY A 401 -18.75 -1.40 15.82
C GLY A 401 -18.15 -2.69 15.26
N GLU A 402 -18.75 -3.27 14.23
CA GLU A 402 -18.22 -4.44 13.50
C GLU A 402 -16.86 -4.10 12.85
N THR A 403 -16.75 -2.93 12.23
CA THR A 403 -15.50 -2.44 11.62
C THR A 403 -14.39 -2.32 12.67
N LEU A 404 -14.68 -1.66 13.79
CA LEU A 404 -13.69 -1.48 14.87
C LEU A 404 -13.25 -2.82 15.47
N ARG A 405 -14.20 -3.74 15.68
CA ARG A 405 -13.90 -5.07 16.21
C ARG A 405 -13.00 -5.88 15.27
N GLU A 406 -13.25 -5.83 13.98
CA GLU A 406 -12.44 -6.49 12.96
C GLU A 406 -11.04 -5.90 12.85
N LEU A 407 -10.93 -4.58 12.91
CA LEU A 407 -9.68 -3.86 12.75
C LEU A 407 -8.81 -3.80 14.03
N ARG A 408 -9.30 -4.20 15.20
CA ARG A 408 -8.56 -4.08 16.47
C ARG A 408 -7.16 -4.68 16.46
N LEU A 409 -6.99 -5.89 15.89
CA LEU A 409 -5.69 -6.56 15.81
C LEU A 409 -4.80 -5.99 14.68
N PRO A 410 -5.31 -5.73 13.46
CA PRO A 410 -4.57 -4.96 12.45
C PRO A 410 -4.07 -3.60 12.96
N ILE A 411 -4.92 -2.82 13.63
CA ILE A 411 -4.56 -1.51 14.19
C ILE A 411 -3.45 -1.65 15.24
N TYR A 412 -3.60 -2.60 16.18
CA TYR A 412 -2.56 -2.88 17.16
C TYR A 412 -1.24 -3.29 16.49
N SER A 413 -1.30 -4.17 15.49
CA SER A 413 -0.11 -4.62 14.75
C SER A 413 0.62 -3.45 14.08
N ILE A 414 -0.12 -2.53 13.44
CA ILE A 414 0.45 -1.33 12.80
C ILE A 414 1.09 -0.42 13.86
N GLY A 415 0.42 -0.20 14.99
CA GLY A 415 0.97 0.55 16.11
C GLY A 415 2.31 -0.04 16.60
N MET A 416 2.40 -1.36 16.74
CA MET A 416 3.65 -2.02 17.17
C MET A 416 4.75 -1.94 16.11
N VAL A 417 4.43 -2.09 14.83
CA VAL A 417 5.45 -1.95 13.76
C VAL A 417 5.99 -0.52 13.69
N LEU A 418 5.14 0.49 13.89
CA LEU A 418 5.60 1.87 13.97
C LEU A 418 6.36 2.17 15.27
N ALA A 419 5.96 1.58 16.39
CA ALA A 419 6.76 1.62 17.62
C ALA A 419 8.18 1.11 17.38
N PHE A 420 8.31 -0.03 16.68
CA PHE A 420 9.63 -0.55 16.26
C PHE A 420 10.39 0.46 15.39
N ALA A 421 9.74 0.99 14.35
CA ALA A 421 10.39 1.93 13.42
C ALA A 421 10.91 3.19 14.13
N PHE A 422 10.14 3.73 15.08
CA PHE A 422 10.55 4.90 15.86
C PHE A 422 11.70 4.56 16.84
N VAL A 423 11.62 3.43 17.53
CA VAL A 423 12.76 2.97 18.36
C VAL A 423 14.02 2.83 17.50
N ALA A 424 13.91 2.20 16.32
CA ALA A 424 15.04 1.99 15.42
C ALA A 424 15.63 3.31 14.89
N ASN A 425 14.76 4.31 14.61
CA ASN A 425 15.22 5.62 14.14
C ASN A 425 15.88 6.44 15.27
N TYR A 426 15.22 6.53 16.42
CA TYR A 426 15.75 7.34 17.54
C TYR A 426 16.97 6.71 18.21
N SER A 427 17.12 5.37 18.22
CA SER A 427 18.31 4.70 18.73
C SER A 427 19.54 4.73 17.80
N GLY A 428 19.34 5.10 16.53
CA GLY A 428 20.41 5.04 15.51
C GLY A 428 20.55 3.68 14.81
N LEU A 429 19.74 2.68 15.17
CA LEU A 429 19.76 1.35 14.59
C LEU A 429 19.56 1.39 13.07
N SER A 430 18.55 2.14 12.59
CA SER A 430 18.30 2.33 11.15
C SER A 430 19.48 3.00 10.45
N ALA A 431 20.08 4.00 11.10
CA ALA A 431 21.23 4.72 10.56
C ALA A 431 22.49 3.85 10.47
N THR A 432 22.74 3.00 11.47
CA THR A 432 23.83 2.01 11.43
C THR A 432 23.74 1.08 10.23
N LEU A 433 22.54 0.53 9.98
CA LEU A 433 22.30 -0.33 8.81
C LEU A 433 22.46 0.44 7.50
N ALA A 434 22.00 1.68 7.45
CA ALA A 434 22.14 2.53 6.27
C ALA A 434 23.61 2.82 5.94
N LEU A 435 24.44 3.10 6.94
CA LEU A 435 25.87 3.31 6.75
C LEU A 435 26.58 2.04 6.24
N ALA A 436 26.20 0.86 6.75
CA ALA A 436 26.72 -0.40 6.25
C ALA A 436 26.31 -0.63 4.77
N LEU A 437 25.05 -0.37 4.42
CA LEU A 437 24.56 -0.50 3.04
C LEU A 437 25.17 0.54 2.08
N ALA A 438 25.59 1.70 2.58
CA ALA A 438 26.27 2.70 1.75
C ALA A 438 27.57 2.17 1.12
N HIS A 439 28.17 1.12 1.66
CA HIS A 439 29.34 0.48 1.04
C HIS A 439 29.00 -0.22 -0.29
N THR A 440 27.72 -0.44 -0.64
CA THR A 440 27.33 -0.99 -1.95
C THR A 440 27.47 0.03 -3.10
N GLY A 441 27.69 1.30 -2.79
CA GLY A 441 27.91 2.35 -3.76
C GLY A 441 26.71 2.56 -4.71
N LYS A 442 26.98 2.93 -5.96
CA LYS A 442 25.95 3.24 -6.97
C LYS A 442 25.02 2.06 -7.30
N ALA A 443 25.44 0.81 -7.03
CA ALA A 443 24.61 -0.36 -7.22
C ALA A 443 23.38 -0.38 -6.29
N PHE A 444 23.40 0.41 -5.23
CA PHE A 444 22.26 0.54 -4.33
C PHE A 444 20.98 0.97 -5.05
N SER A 445 21.07 1.81 -6.07
CA SER A 445 19.90 2.25 -6.85
C SER A 445 19.14 1.08 -7.48
N PHE A 446 19.86 0.01 -7.90
CA PHE A 446 19.25 -1.21 -8.42
C PHE A 446 18.69 -2.10 -7.29
N PHE A 447 19.41 -2.22 -6.17
CA PHE A 447 19.03 -3.11 -5.08
C PHE A 447 18.01 -2.50 -4.11
N SER A 448 17.84 -1.19 -4.11
CA SER A 448 16.88 -0.47 -3.24
C SER A 448 15.47 -1.05 -3.31
N PRO A 449 14.84 -1.31 -4.47
CA PRO A 449 13.52 -1.93 -4.54
C PRO A 449 13.46 -3.34 -3.94
N PHE A 450 14.56 -4.09 -3.95
CA PHE A 450 14.61 -5.44 -3.40
C PHE A 450 14.53 -5.46 -1.87
N LEU A 451 14.91 -4.40 -1.19
CA LEU A 451 14.67 -4.27 0.25
C LEU A 451 13.16 -4.21 0.54
N GLY A 452 12.43 -3.38 -0.21
CA GLY A 452 10.97 -3.35 -0.13
C GLY A 452 10.35 -4.69 -0.51
N TRP A 453 10.83 -5.31 -1.60
CA TRP A 453 10.39 -6.64 -2.04
C TRP A 453 10.53 -7.70 -0.95
N VAL A 454 11.69 -7.79 -0.30
CA VAL A 454 11.92 -8.70 0.84
C VAL A 454 11.01 -8.32 2.01
N GLY A 455 10.89 -7.03 2.31
CA GLY A 455 10.03 -6.54 3.38
C GLY A 455 8.58 -6.98 3.22
N VAL A 456 8.00 -6.80 2.04
CA VAL A 456 6.61 -7.18 1.77
C VAL A 456 6.46 -8.70 1.63
N PHE A 457 7.41 -9.38 1.00
CA PHE A 457 7.40 -10.84 0.96
C PHE A 457 7.25 -11.44 2.36
N LEU A 458 7.97 -10.93 3.32
CA LEU A 458 8.02 -11.48 4.68
C LEU A 458 6.86 -10.99 5.55
N THR A 459 6.46 -9.73 5.44
CA THR A 459 5.39 -9.14 6.27
C THR A 459 3.99 -9.26 5.67
N GLY A 460 3.89 -9.43 4.37
CA GLY A 460 2.63 -9.35 3.62
C GLY A 460 2.06 -7.94 3.48
N SER A 461 2.79 -6.91 3.93
CA SER A 461 2.29 -5.54 4.05
C SER A 461 3.32 -4.52 3.57
N ASP A 462 2.97 -3.76 2.53
CA ASP A 462 3.82 -2.67 2.02
C ASP A 462 3.97 -1.55 3.06
N THR A 463 2.92 -1.27 3.84
CA THR A 463 2.98 -0.36 4.98
C THR A 463 4.05 -0.77 5.99
N SER A 464 4.10 -2.05 6.36
CA SER A 464 5.09 -2.57 7.30
C SER A 464 6.50 -2.55 6.72
N ALA A 465 6.68 -2.90 5.45
CA ALA A 465 7.97 -2.82 4.77
C ALA A 465 8.51 -1.40 4.71
N ASN A 466 7.64 -0.42 4.44
CA ASN A 466 8.00 0.99 4.45
C ASN A 466 8.35 1.50 5.85
N ALA A 467 7.62 1.07 6.88
CA ALA A 467 7.96 1.38 8.27
C ALA A 467 9.34 0.82 8.67
N LEU A 468 9.67 -0.40 8.21
CA LEU A 468 10.95 -1.05 8.49
C LEU A 468 12.13 -0.39 7.78
N PHE A 469 11.96 -0.05 6.51
CA PHE A 469 13.08 0.31 5.64
C PHE A 469 13.07 1.75 5.13
N GLY A 470 11.98 2.52 5.31
CA GLY A 470 11.88 3.87 4.76
C GLY A 470 13.00 4.80 5.24
N ALA A 471 13.29 4.84 6.53
CA ALA A 471 14.39 5.64 7.07
C ALA A 471 15.77 5.13 6.63
N LEU A 472 15.95 3.81 6.56
CA LEU A 472 17.17 3.19 6.06
C LEU A 472 17.43 3.56 4.60
N GLN A 473 16.41 3.51 3.74
CA GLN A 473 16.49 3.90 2.33
C GLN A 473 16.91 5.36 2.17
N ALA A 474 16.26 6.28 2.91
CA ALA A 474 16.59 7.70 2.86
C ALA A 474 18.03 7.96 3.31
N THR A 475 18.42 7.41 4.47
CA THR A 475 19.78 7.62 5.03
C THR A 475 20.86 7.02 4.12
N THR A 476 20.63 5.83 3.53
CA THR A 476 21.59 5.21 2.59
C THR A 476 21.74 6.08 1.33
N ALA A 477 20.61 6.55 0.77
CA ALA A 477 20.64 7.44 -0.40
C ALA A 477 21.41 8.73 -0.13
N GLN A 478 21.18 9.36 1.03
CA GLN A 478 21.88 10.54 1.45
C GLN A 478 23.40 10.32 1.50
N GLN A 479 23.86 9.20 2.06
CA GLN A 479 25.28 8.85 2.14
C GLN A 479 25.92 8.58 0.76
N LEU A 480 25.11 8.14 -0.21
CA LEU A 480 25.55 7.85 -1.57
C LEU A 480 25.39 9.02 -2.55
N GLY A 481 24.82 10.14 -2.11
CA GLY A 481 24.48 11.27 -2.99
C GLY A 481 23.40 10.91 -4.01
N LEU A 482 22.52 9.95 -3.68
CA LEU A 482 21.36 9.58 -4.49
C LEU A 482 20.13 10.37 -4.02
N PRO A 483 19.11 10.57 -4.88
CA PRO A 483 17.87 11.20 -4.48
C PRO A 483 17.11 10.35 -3.43
N GLU A 484 16.98 10.85 -2.21
CA GLU A 484 16.34 10.14 -1.09
C GLU A 484 14.89 9.74 -1.41
N VAL A 485 14.14 10.66 -2.02
CA VAL A 485 12.75 10.41 -2.43
C VAL A 485 12.63 9.23 -3.39
N LEU A 486 13.63 9.07 -4.29
CA LEU A 486 13.65 7.97 -5.25
C LEU A 486 13.80 6.61 -4.56
N THR A 487 14.74 6.47 -3.63
CA THR A 487 15.00 5.19 -2.96
C THR A 487 13.87 4.81 -2.01
N VAL A 488 13.29 5.78 -1.32
CA VAL A 488 12.11 5.54 -0.47
C VAL A 488 10.88 5.16 -1.32
N ALA A 489 10.66 5.81 -2.46
CA ALA A 489 9.62 5.40 -3.40
C ALA A 489 9.90 4.01 -3.99
N ALA A 490 11.17 3.69 -4.29
CA ALA A 490 11.58 2.39 -4.79
C ALA A 490 11.36 1.27 -3.76
N ASN A 491 11.46 1.57 -2.45
CA ASN A 491 11.07 0.61 -1.41
C ASN A 491 9.59 0.18 -1.55
N THR A 492 8.68 1.14 -1.68
CA THR A 492 7.25 0.88 -1.93
C THR A 492 7.02 0.17 -3.26
N THR A 493 7.57 0.69 -4.37
CA THR A 493 7.30 0.12 -5.71
C THR A 493 7.97 -1.24 -5.93
N GLY A 494 9.09 -1.51 -5.26
CA GLY A 494 9.65 -2.85 -5.14
C GLY A 494 8.81 -3.76 -4.24
N GLY A 495 8.34 -3.22 -3.12
CA GLY A 495 7.48 -3.89 -2.16
C GLY A 495 6.22 -4.46 -2.77
N VAL A 496 5.54 -3.72 -3.65
CA VAL A 496 4.31 -4.20 -4.31
C VAL A 496 4.53 -5.50 -5.09
N THR A 497 5.73 -5.70 -5.65
CA THR A 497 6.05 -6.94 -6.37
C THR A 497 6.27 -8.12 -5.40
N GLY A 498 6.72 -7.87 -4.18
CA GLY A 498 6.86 -8.87 -3.11
C GLY A 498 5.51 -9.38 -2.60
N LYS A 499 4.45 -8.59 -2.71
CA LYS A 499 3.11 -8.99 -2.27
C LYS A 499 2.57 -10.22 -3.01
N MET A 500 2.95 -10.41 -4.30
CA MET A 500 2.56 -11.58 -5.09
C MET A 500 2.95 -12.92 -4.45
N ILE A 501 4.01 -12.93 -3.67
CA ILE A 501 4.61 -14.15 -3.10
C ILE A 501 4.54 -14.18 -1.58
N SER A 502 3.98 -13.15 -0.94
CA SER A 502 3.91 -13.13 0.51
C SER A 502 3.02 -14.27 1.02
N PRO A 503 3.46 -15.01 2.07
CA PRO A 503 2.69 -16.11 2.64
C PRO A 503 1.28 -15.70 3.04
N GLN A 504 1.11 -14.45 3.53
CA GLN A 504 -0.20 -13.91 3.90
C GLN A 504 -1.12 -13.74 2.69
N SER A 505 -0.62 -13.12 1.59
CA SER A 505 -1.44 -12.91 0.39
C SER A 505 -1.79 -14.23 -0.30
N ILE A 506 -0.83 -15.16 -0.33
CA ILE A 506 -1.03 -16.51 -0.88
C ILE A 506 -2.08 -17.27 -0.07
N ALA A 507 -1.98 -17.27 1.27
CA ALA A 507 -2.96 -17.95 2.13
C ALA A 507 -4.38 -17.38 1.96
N ILE A 508 -4.51 -16.05 1.86
CA ILE A 508 -5.80 -15.39 1.62
C ILE A 508 -6.35 -15.77 0.24
N ALA A 509 -5.51 -15.72 -0.80
CA ALA A 509 -5.90 -16.03 -2.16
C ALA A 509 -6.31 -17.50 -2.33
N THR A 510 -5.54 -18.46 -1.77
CA THR A 510 -5.85 -19.89 -1.83
C THR A 510 -7.12 -20.24 -1.06
N ALA A 511 -7.32 -19.64 0.12
CA ALA A 511 -8.55 -19.84 0.90
C ALA A 511 -9.79 -19.34 0.13
N ALA A 512 -9.69 -18.19 -0.53
CA ALA A 512 -10.79 -17.58 -1.28
C ALA A 512 -11.25 -18.41 -2.49
N VAL A 513 -10.34 -19.20 -3.08
CA VAL A 513 -10.63 -20.03 -4.26
C VAL A 513 -10.75 -21.53 -3.93
N GLY A 514 -10.84 -21.89 -2.64
CA GLY A 514 -11.03 -23.28 -2.21
C GLY A 514 -9.77 -24.16 -2.34
N LEU A 515 -8.58 -23.56 -2.37
CA LEU A 515 -7.28 -24.26 -2.49
C LEU A 515 -6.44 -24.17 -1.21
N ALA A 516 -7.08 -24.07 -0.03
CA ALA A 516 -6.38 -24.08 1.25
C ALA A 516 -5.53 -25.37 1.38
N GLY A 517 -4.23 -25.21 1.74
CA GLY A 517 -3.26 -26.29 1.78
C GLY A 517 -2.44 -26.48 0.48
N ARG A 518 -2.73 -25.71 -0.58
CA ARG A 518 -2.00 -25.73 -1.85
C ARG A 518 -1.25 -24.41 -2.11
N GLU A 519 -0.83 -23.73 -1.06
CA GLU A 519 -0.12 -22.45 -1.09
C GLU A 519 1.18 -22.54 -1.92
N SER A 520 1.85 -23.70 -1.90
CA SER A 520 3.06 -23.95 -2.67
C SER A 520 2.86 -23.88 -4.18
N ASP A 521 1.69 -24.29 -4.69
CA ASP A 521 1.39 -24.23 -6.14
C ASP A 521 1.28 -22.77 -6.58
N LEU A 522 0.59 -21.95 -5.78
CA LEU A 522 0.43 -20.53 -6.07
C LEU A 522 1.76 -19.77 -5.95
N PHE A 523 2.57 -20.09 -4.93
CA PHE A 523 3.92 -19.54 -4.78
C PHE A 523 4.80 -19.83 -6.01
N ARG A 524 4.84 -21.09 -6.46
CA ARG A 524 5.59 -21.48 -7.66
C ARG A 524 5.11 -20.76 -8.92
N PHE A 525 3.82 -20.52 -9.02
CA PHE A 525 3.23 -19.77 -10.12
C PHE A 525 3.70 -18.32 -10.13
N THR A 526 3.71 -17.64 -8.97
CA THR A 526 3.93 -16.18 -8.87
C THR A 526 5.40 -15.76 -8.70
N VAL A 527 6.27 -16.60 -8.13
CA VAL A 527 7.64 -16.20 -7.71
C VAL A 527 8.51 -15.68 -8.86
N ARG A 528 8.48 -16.32 -10.03
CA ARG A 528 9.26 -15.86 -11.19
C ARG A 528 8.79 -14.50 -11.70
N HIS A 529 7.49 -14.23 -11.64
CA HIS A 529 6.90 -12.98 -12.06
C HIS A 529 7.24 -11.86 -11.06
N SER A 530 7.18 -12.16 -9.78
CA SER A 530 7.56 -11.26 -8.70
C SER A 530 9.01 -10.79 -8.83
N LEU A 531 9.96 -11.73 -9.01
CA LEU A 531 11.38 -11.42 -9.22
C LEU A 531 11.62 -10.61 -10.50
N MET A 532 10.96 -10.96 -11.59
CA MET A 532 11.06 -10.24 -12.86
C MET A 532 10.62 -8.78 -12.70
N PHE A 533 9.46 -8.53 -12.08
CA PHE A 533 8.99 -7.18 -11.88
C PHE A 533 9.84 -6.39 -10.87
N ALA A 534 10.36 -7.03 -9.82
CA ALA A 534 11.32 -6.39 -8.91
C ALA A 534 12.59 -5.94 -9.66
N ALA A 535 13.09 -6.77 -10.57
CA ALA A 535 14.25 -6.41 -11.42
C ALA A 535 13.91 -5.24 -12.37
N VAL A 536 12.71 -5.23 -12.97
CA VAL A 536 12.24 -4.12 -13.82
C VAL A 536 12.21 -2.81 -13.03
N ILE A 537 11.66 -2.83 -11.80
CA ILE A 537 11.68 -1.65 -10.92
C ILE A 537 13.12 -1.26 -10.57
N GLY A 538 14.02 -2.22 -10.32
CA GLY A 538 15.44 -1.96 -10.06
C GLY A 538 16.13 -1.25 -11.22
N VAL A 539 15.89 -1.70 -12.46
CA VAL A 539 16.39 -1.03 -13.67
C VAL A 539 15.81 0.38 -13.80
N LEU A 540 14.48 0.53 -13.61
CA LEU A 540 13.82 1.82 -13.69
C LEU A 540 14.36 2.81 -12.64
N THR A 541 14.54 2.35 -11.40
CA THR A 541 15.12 3.15 -10.30
C THR A 541 16.55 3.58 -10.64
N THR A 542 17.35 2.69 -11.21
CA THR A 542 18.72 3.01 -11.65
C THR A 542 18.71 4.05 -12.79
N LEU A 543 17.83 3.89 -13.77
CA LEU A 543 17.67 4.88 -14.84
C LEU A 543 17.25 6.24 -14.29
N GLN A 544 16.32 6.29 -13.35
CA GLN A 544 15.88 7.54 -12.72
C GLN A 544 16.99 8.17 -11.86
N ALA A 545 17.80 7.36 -11.20
CA ALA A 545 18.92 7.86 -10.39
C ALA A 545 20.03 8.52 -11.23
N HIS A 546 20.27 8.03 -12.45
CA HIS A 546 21.49 8.39 -13.21
C HIS A 546 21.22 8.98 -14.59
N VAL A 547 20.08 8.72 -15.22
CA VAL A 547 19.77 9.12 -16.61
C VAL A 547 18.52 9.97 -16.70
N LEU A 548 17.42 9.52 -16.07
CA LEU A 548 16.09 10.14 -16.14
C LEU A 548 15.82 11.02 -14.91
N THR A 549 16.81 11.74 -14.43
CA THR A 549 16.72 12.57 -13.21
C THR A 549 15.63 13.63 -13.29
N TRP A 550 15.32 14.12 -14.50
CA TRP A 550 14.24 15.07 -14.77
C TRP A 550 12.83 14.54 -14.45
N THR A 551 12.66 13.21 -14.25
CA THR A 551 11.39 12.61 -13.84
C THR A 551 11.14 12.72 -12.34
N LEU A 552 12.12 13.22 -11.58
CA LEU A 552 12.01 13.34 -10.12
C LEU A 552 11.46 14.73 -9.74
N PRO A 553 10.63 14.83 -8.68
CA PRO A 553 10.13 16.10 -8.22
C PRO A 553 11.27 16.98 -7.67
N GLY A 554 11.34 18.21 -8.12
CA GLY A 554 12.33 19.21 -7.65
C GLY A 554 13.59 19.34 -8.50
N ASN A 555 13.67 18.65 -9.63
CA ASN A 555 14.72 18.84 -10.66
C ASN A 555 14.18 19.54 -11.89
#